data_4fa48a6bd192d617ef48ce285aa8b164
#
_entry.id   4fa48a6bd192d617ef48ce285aa8b164
#
_cell.length_a   1.000
_cell.length_b   1.000
_cell.length_c   1.000
_cell.angle_alpha   90.00
_cell.angle_beta   90.00
_cell.angle_gamma   90.00
#
_symmetry.space_group_name_H-M   'P 1'
#
loop_
_entity.id
_entity.type
_entity.pdbx_description
1 polymer ?
#
loop_
_entity_poly.entity_id
_entity_poly.type
_entity_poly.pdbx_seq_one_letter_code
_entity_poly.pdbx_strand_id
1 'polypeptide(L)'
;MKRNMKAEDFSGTCILSPYPRKMGTEVPDYAECFTKELKQISFTSLYEDSCTAIALQLTTELQADEVLIIGYDGYKGNVLSEKEMELTNENRTIFSAFKTETGKELVSLTPSLYSDLTVKSIYQYL
;
A
#
# COMPACT_ATOMS: atom_id res chain seq x y z
N MET A 1 8.76 -6.84 12.24
CA MET A 1 10.23 -6.73 12.22
C MET A 1 10.62 -5.27 12.44
N LYS A 2 11.32 -5.01 13.53
CA LYS A 2 11.85 -3.65 13.74
C LYS A 2 13.06 -3.47 12.83
N ARG A 3 12.98 -2.50 11.93
CA ARG A 3 14.16 -2.06 11.19
C ARG A 3 14.87 -1.00 12.04
N ASN A 4 16.09 -1.31 12.44
CA ASN A 4 16.95 -0.34 13.13
C ASN A 4 17.51 0.64 12.09
N MET A 5 16.69 1.58 11.65
CA MET A 5 17.14 2.69 10.81
C MET A 5 17.49 3.85 11.73
N LYS A 6 18.69 4.37 11.60
CA LYS A 6 19.08 5.59 12.30
C LYS A 6 18.51 6.80 11.59
N ALA A 7 18.18 7.86 12.34
CA ALA A 7 17.65 9.10 11.78
C ALA A 7 18.54 9.69 10.67
N GLU A 8 19.82 9.61 10.87
CA GLU A 8 20.85 10.09 9.93
C GLU A 8 20.90 9.32 8.60
N ASP A 9 20.36 8.09 8.59
CA ASP A 9 20.32 7.23 7.39
C ASP A 9 19.09 7.49 6.52
N PHE A 10 18.20 8.36 6.97
CA PHE A 10 16.95 8.64 6.26
C PHE A 10 16.90 10.07 5.73
N SER A 11 16.75 10.22 4.43
CA SER A 11 16.70 11.52 3.74
C SER A 11 15.40 11.80 3.00
N GLY A 12 14.45 10.90 3.04
CA GLY A 12 13.19 11.01 2.31
C GLY A 12 12.03 11.57 3.15
N THR A 13 10.88 11.71 2.51
CA THR A 13 9.63 12.05 3.19
C THR A 13 9.05 10.82 3.86
N CYS A 14 8.73 10.92 5.14
CA CYS A 14 8.00 9.90 5.88
C CYS A 14 6.50 10.08 5.67
N ILE A 15 5.82 9.03 5.26
CA ILE A 15 4.37 9.00 5.15
C ILE A 15 3.83 8.16 6.31
N LEU A 16 2.99 8.75 7.13
CA LEU A 16 2.39 8.10 8.29
C LEU A 16 0.89 7.91 8.10
N SER A 17 0.38 6.82 8.66
CA SER A 17 -1.05 6.57 8.74
C SER A 17 -1.76 7.66 9.55
N PRO A 18 -3.05 7.90 9.27
CA PRO A 18 -3.85 8.88 10.04
C PRO A 18 -4.05 8.44 11.50
N TYR A 19 -4.35 9.38 12.36
CA TYR A 19 -4.77 9.10 13.72
C TYR A 19 -6.23 8.60 13.78
N PRO A 20 -6.59 7.74 14.73
CA PRO A 20 -5.68 7.06 15.66
C PRO A 20 -4.89 5.96 14.95
N ARG A 21 -3.58 5.94 15.17
CA ARG A 21 -2.73 4.87 14.64
C ARG A 21 -2.96 3.59 15.44
N LYS A 22 -3.27 2.53 14.71
CA LYS A 22 -3.59 1.23 15.31
C LYS A 22 -2.32 0.40 15.49
N MET A 23 -2.42 -0.52 16.39
CA MET A 23 -1.52 -1.65 16.72
C MET A 23 -0.11 -1.64 16.11
N GLY A 24 0.86 -1.27 16.93
CA GLY A 24 2.27 -1.46 16.60
C GLY A 24 2.85 -0.45 15.62
N THR A 25 2.08 0.56 15.21
CA THR A 25 2.65 1.67 14.45
C THR A 25 3.53 2.51 15.37
N GLU A 26 4.83 2.30 15.28
CA GLU A 26 5.80 3.10 16.01
C GLU A 26 6.18 4.32 15.17
N VAL A 27 6.13 5.50 15.79
CA VAL A 27 6.65 6.72 15.16
C VAL A 27 8.13 6.77 15.50
N PRO A 28 9.02 6.76 14.49
CA PRO A 28 10.46 6.83 14.75
C PRO A 28 10.85 8.15 15.41
N ASP A 29 11.93 8.15 16.17
CA ASP A 29 12.45 9.36 16.83
C ASP A 29 12.80 10.48 15.83
N TYR A 30 13.10 10.11 14.59
CA TYR A 30 13.36 11.06 13.51
C TYR A 30 12.08 11.57 12.81
N ALA A 31 10.91 11.25 13.31
CA ALA A 31 9.65 11.71 12.73
C ALA A 31 9.47 13.23 12.78
N GLU A 32 10.35 13.94 13.45
CA GLU A 32 10.44 15.41 13.33
C GLU A 32 10.71 15.85 11.88
N CYS A 33 11.32 14.97 11.08
CA CYS A 33 11.51 15.17 9.65
C CYS A 33 10.28 14.78 8.82
N PHE A 34 9.21 14.34 9.47
CA PHE A 34 7.98 13.96 8.80
C PHE A 34 7.32 15.18 8.17
N THR A 35 6.98 15.06 6.90
CA THR A 35 6.39 16.15 6.13
C THR A 35 4.97 15.87 5.65
N LYS A 36 4.48 14.63 5.80
CA LYS A 36 3.15 14.25 5.30
C LYS A 36 2.46 13.27 6.25
N GLU A 37 1.34 13.69 6.82
CA GLU A 37 0.37 12.83 7.48
C GLU A 37 -0.84 12.67 6.57
N LEU A 38 -1.25 11.42 6.33
CA LEU A 38 -2.41 11.13 5.49
C LEU A 38 -3.71 11.49 6.19
N LYS A 39 -4.70 11.88 5.40
CA LYS A 39 -6.08 11.95 5.84
C LYS A 39 -6.61 10.55 6.13
N GLN A 40 -7.77 10.48 6.77
CA GLN A 40 -8.46 9.21 6.98
C GLN A 40 -8.55 8.43 5.66
N ILE A 41 -8.33 7.11 5.72
CA ILE A 41 -8.49 6.27 4.53
C ILE A 41 -9.92 6.39 4.02
N SER A 42 -10.07 6.85 2.78
CA SER A 42 -11.38 7.24 2.23
C SER A 42 -12.12 6.10 1.53
N PHE A 43 -11.43 5.04 1.14
CA PHE A 43 -12.00 3.98 0.30
C PHE A 43 -12.25 2.67 1.05
N THR A 44 -11.77 2.51 2.26
CA THR A 44 -12.02 1.32 3.08
C THR A 44 -12.03 1.66 4.55
N SER A 45 -12.83 0.92 5.32
CA SER A 45 -12.80 0.92 6.78
C SER A 45 -12.05 -0.29 7.35
N LEU A 46 -11.62 -1.21 6.48
CA LEU A 46 -10.86 -2.40 6.84
C LEU A 46 -9.39 -2.20 6.48
N TYR A 47 -8.51 -2.70 7.34
CA TYR A 47 -7.06 -2.66 7.10
C TYR A 47 -6.49 -1.25 6.88
N GLU A 48 -7.00 -0.28 7.61
CA GLU A 48 -6.61 1.14 7.47
C GLU A 48 -5.14 1.41 7.80
N ASP A 49 -4.50 0.51 8.54
CA ASP A 49 -3.09 0.57 8.92
C ASP A 49 -2.18 -0.25 8.00
N SER A 50 -2.74 -0.89 6.99
CA SER A 50 -1.97 -1.60 5.98
C SER A 50 -1.11 -0.66 5.15
N CYS A 51 0.14 -1.05 4.90
CA CYS A 51 1.02 -0.29 4.00
C CYS A 51 0.41 -0.11 2.61
N THR A 52 -0.32 -1.11 2.12
CA THR A 52 -1.02 -1.05 0.82
C THR A 52 -2.12 0.03 0.85
N ALA A 53 -2.94 0.06 1.90
CA ALA A 53 -3.99 1.06 2.04
C ALA A 53 -3.42 2.48 2.17
N ILE A 54 -2.36 2.64 2.95
CA ILE A 54 -1.67 3.92 3.13
C ILE A 54 -1.10 4.42 1.81
N ALA A 55 -0.44 3.55 1.04
CA ALA A 55 0.12 3.91 -0.25
C ALA A 55 -0.97 4.34 -1.25
N LEU A 56 -2.09 3.62 -1.31
CA LEU A 56 -3.20 3.97 -2.20
C LEU A 56 -3.91 5.26 -1.75
N GLN A 57 -4.04 5.51 -0.45
CA GLN A 57 -4.57 6.78 0.04
C GLN A 57 -3.66 7.95 -0.38
N LEU A 58 -2.35 7.75 -0.34
CA LEU A 58 -1.41 8.77 -0.81
C LEU A 58 -1.64 9.10 -2.29
N THR A 59 -1.86 8.09 -3.15
CA THR A 59 -2.17 8.35 -4.56
C THR A 59 -3.43 9.19 -4.74
N THR A 60 -4.43 8.97 -3.89
CA THR A 60 -5.68 9.74 -3.90
C THR A 60 -5.44 11.19 -3.50
N GLU A 61 -4.67 11.42 -2.43
CA GLU A 61 -4.36 12.77 -1.96
C GLU A 61 -3.46 13.55 -2.92
N LEU A 62 -2.61 12.86 -3.66
CA LEU A 62 -1.80 13.45 -4.73
C LEU A 62 -2.58 13.66 -6.03
N GLN A 63 -3.83 13.25 -6.08
CA GLN A 63 -4.68 13.32 -7.28
C GLN A 63 -4.04 12.64 -8.50
N ALA A 64 -3.43 11.46 -8.28
CA ALA A 64 -2.81 10.70 -9.34
C ALA A 64 -3.86 10.24 -10.37
N ASP A 65 -3.58 10.48 -11.64
CA ASP A 65 -4.44 10.03 -12.74
C ASP A 65 -4.30 8.54 -12.99
N GLU A 66 -3.13 8.00 -12.76
CA GLU A 66 -2.80 6.61 -13.01
C GLU A 66 -1.99 6.03 -11.85
N VAL A 67 -2.31 4.80 -11.47
CA VAL A 67 -1.61 4.08 -10.40
C VAL A 67 -0.93 2.84 -10.97
N LEU A 68 0.39 2.86 -10.99
CA LEU A 68 1.22 1.75 -11.46
C LEU A 68 1.84 1.04 -10.25
N ILE A 69 1.73 -0.27 -10.23
CA ILE A 69 2.15 -1.11 -9.11
C ILE A 69 3.20 -2.12 -9.59
N ILE A 70 4.18 -2.38 -8.77
CA ILE A 70 5.16 -3.44 -8.97
C ILE A 70 5.32 -4.26 -7.70
N GLY A 71 5.62 -5.54 -7.85
CA GLY A 71 5.97 -6.40 -6.73
C GLY A 71 4.80 -7.00 -5.95
N TYR A 72 3.56 -6.80 -6.39
CA TYR A 72 2.38 -7.47 -5.82
C TYR A 72 2.05 -8.73 -6.61
N ASP A 73 2.98 -9.66 -6.64
CA ASP A 73 2.85 -10.87 -7.46
C ASP A 73 1.82 -11.84 -6.89
N GLY A 74 1.65 -11.86 -5.58
CA GLY A 74 0.83 -12.83 -4.86
C GLY A 74 1.64 -14.08 -4.49
N TYR A 75 1.06 -14.89 -3.63
CA TYR A 75 1.70 -16.11 -3.14
C TYR A 75 1.30 -17.30 -4.02
N LYS A 76 2.30 -18.05 -4.48
CA LYS A 76 2.12 -19.25 -5.30
C LYS A 76 2.25 -20.50 -4.44
N GLY A 77 1.59 -21.56 -4.85
CA GLY A 77 1.70 -22.88 -4.23
C GLY A 77 0.33 -23.47 -3.90
N ASN A 78 0.29 -24.78 -3.68
CA ASN A 78 -0.94 -25.50 -3.38
C ASN A 78 -1.37 -25.31 -1.93
N VAL A 79 -0.43 -24.99 -1.04
CA VAL A 79 -0.68 -24.77 0.38
C VAL A 79 -0.02 -23.44 0.79
N LEU A 80 -0.84 -22.45 1.10
CA LEU A 80 -0.37 -21.20 1.65
C LEU A 80 -0.31 -21.29 3.18
N SER A 81 0.67 -20.63 3.79
CA SER A 81 0.69 -20.46 5.24
C SER A 81 -0.50 -19.59 5.68
N GLU A 82 -0.87 -19.66 6.96
CA GLU A 82 -1.94 -18.84 7.52
C GLU A 82 -1.68 -17.35 7.28
N LYS A 83 -0.44 -16.90 7.52
CA LYS A 83 -0.05 -15.51 7.29
C LYS A 83 -0.12 -15.11 5.82
N GLU A 84 0.28 -15.96 4.91
CA GLU A 84 0.16 -15.70 3.47
C GLU A 84 -1.29 -15.57 3.02
N MET A 85 -2.19 -16.39 3.58
CA MET A 85 -3.63 -16.31 3.34
C MET A 85 -4.21 -15.00 3.88
N GLU A 86 -3.82 -14.60 5.08
CA GLU A 86 -4.25 -13.33 5.68
C GLU A 86 -3.81 -12.14 4.83
N LEU A 87 -2.54 -12.10 4.42
CA LEU A 87 -2.02 -11.01 3.58
C LEU A 87 -2.67 -10.99 2.20
N THR A 88 -2.96 -12.16 1.64
CA THR A 88 -3.67 -12.26 0.36
C THR A 88 -5.08 -11.67 0.47
N ASN A 89 -5.81 -12.04 1.51
CA ASN A 89 -7.16 -11.54 1.74
C ASN A 89 -7.18 -10.04 2.02
N GLU A 90 -6.22 -9.56 2.79
CA GLU A 90 -6.05 -8.14 3.09
C GLU A 90 -5.85 -7.34 1.80
N ASN A 91 -4.88 -7.72 0.97
CA ASN A 91 -4.61 -7.03 -0.28
C ASN A 91 -5.77 -7.09 -1.27
N ARG A 92 -6.44 -8.25 -1.39
CA ARG A 92 -7.63 -8.37 -2.24
C ARG A 92 -8.74 -7.41 -1.80
N THR A 93 -9.00 -7.34 -0.50
CA THR A 93 -10.01 -6.45 0.06
C THR A 93 -9.67 -4.99 -0.24
N ILE A 94 -8.42 -4.61 -0.03
CA ILE A 94 -7.95 -3.24 -0.28
C ILE A 94 -8.04 -2.87 -1.75
N PHE A 95 -7.54 -3.71 -2.66
CA PHE A 95 -7.58 -3.44 -4.10
C PHE A 95 -9.02 -3.35 -4.62
N SER A 96 -9.89 -4.26 -4.21
CA SER A 96 -11.30 -4.25 -4.59
C SER A 96 -12.00 -2.98 -4.11
N ALA A 97 -11.81 -2.61 -2.86
CA ALA A 97 -12.39 -1.40 -2.28
C ALA A 97 -11.91 -0.14 -3.00
N PHE A 98 -10.61 -0.05 -3.28
CA PHE A 98 -10.04 1.09 -3.98
C PHE A 98 -10.65 1.27 -5.38
N LYS A 99 -10.73 0.20 -6.17
CA LYS A 99 -11.34 0.24 -7.50
C LYS A 99 -12.81 0.63 -7.46
N THR A 100 -13.56 0.05 -6.52
CA THR A 100 -14.99 0.32 -6.38
C THR A 100 -15.27 1.77 -5.99
N GLU A 101 -14.55 2.27 -5.00
CA GLU A 101 -14.78 3.61 -4.45
C GLU A 101 -14.20 4.74 -5.32
N THR A 102 -13.06 4.51 -5.97
CA THR A 102 -12.40 5.56 -6.76
C THR A 102 -12.69 5.46 -8.25
N GLY A 103 -13.11 4.30 -8.74
CA GLY A 103 -13.28 4.03 -10.17
C GLY A 103 -11.96 3.94 -10.93
N LYS A 104 -10.83 4.02 -10.26
CA LYS A 104 -9.50 3.99 -10.90
C LYS A 104 -9.03 2.56 -11.13
N GLU A 105 -8.41 2.34 -12.29
CA GLU A 105 -7.74 1.10 -12.60
C GLU A 105 -6.41 1.00 -11.86
N LEU A 106 -6.12 -0.19 -11.33
CA LEU A 106 -4.81 -0.51 -10.76
C LEU A 106 -4.03 -1.36 -11.76
N VAL A 107 -2.93 -0.83 -12.24
CA VAL A 107 -2.10 -1.48 -13.27
C VAL A 107 -0.85 -2.06 -12.61
N SER A 108 -0.65 -3.38 -12.77
CA SER A 108 0.58 -4.04 -12.36
C SER A 108 1.53 -4.18 -13.54
N LEU A 109 2.75 -3.71 -13.37
CA LEU A 109 3.82 -3.85 -14.36
C LEU A 109 4.61 -5.15 -14.18
N THR A 110 4.27 -5.93 -13.16
CA THR A 110 4.80 -7.28 -12.93
C THR A 110 3.65 -8.29 -12.93
N PRO A 111 3.92 -9.58 -13.25
CA PRO A 111 2.89 -10.61 -13.16
C PRO A 111 2.25 -10.63 -11.77
N SER A 112 0.94 -10.82 -11.71
CA SER A 112 0.22 -10.81 -10.44
C SER A 112 -0.92 -11.82 -10.43
N LEU A 113 -1.11 -12.47 -9.28
CA LEU A 113 -2.23 -13.36 -9.01
C LEU A 113 -3.48 -12.62 -8.50
N TYR A 114 -3.35 -11.32 -8.20
CA TYR A 114 -4.50 -10.50 -7.79
C TYR A 114 -5.34 -10.11 -9.01
N SER A 115 -6.58 -10.60 -9.04
CA SER A 115 -7.49 -10.36 -10.18
C SER A 115 -7.93 -8.91 -10.34
N ASP A 116 -7.81 -8.11 -9.28
CA ASP A 116 -8.13 -6.67 -9.33
C ASP A 116 -7.04 -5.84 -10.01
N LEU A 117 -5.86 -6.40 -10.23
CA LEU A 117 -4.77 -5.74 -10.91
C LEU A 117 -4.79 -6.11 -12.40
N THR A 118 -4.76 -5.09 -13.25
CA THR A 118 -4.60 -5.28 -14.70
C THR A 118 -3.11 -5.34 -15.02
N VAL A 119 -2.63 -6.48 -15.50
CA VAL A 119 -1.22 -6.65 -15.84
C VAL A 119 -0.93 -6.04 -17.22
N LYS A 120 0.01 -5.11 -17.27
CA LYS A 120 0.48 -4.48 -18.52
C LYS A 120 2.00 -4.51 -18.59
N SER A 121 2.52 -4.48 -19.82
CA SER A 121 3.97 -4.40 -20.01
C SER A 121 4.52 -3.02 -19.66
N ILE A 122 5.65 -2.99 -18.97
CA ILE A 122 6.36 -1.73 -18.69
C ILE A 122 6.72 -0.97 -19.97
N TYR A 123 6.91 -1.67 -21.08
CA TYR A 123 7.26 -1.05 -22.35
C TYR A 123 6.17 -0.13 -22.91
N GLN A 124 4.94 -0.24 -22.43
CA GLN A 124 3.86 0.69 -22.78
C GLN A 124 4.06 2.08 -22.19
N TYR A 125 4.93 2.22 -21.21
CA TYR A 125 5.17 3.45 -20.46
C TYR A 125 6.56 4.06 -20.70
N LEU A 126 7.36 3.44 -21.53
CA LEU A 126 8.71 3.92 -21.87
C LEU A 126 8.73 4.84 -23.09
#